data_af2f727a851fdd620e5b978460de1467
#
_entry.id   af2f727a851fdd620e5b978460de1467
#
_cell.length_a   1.000
_cell.length_b   1.000
_cell.length_c   1.000
_cell.angle_alpha   90.00
_cell.angle_beta   90.00
_cell.angle_gamma   90.00
#
_symmetry.space_group_name_H-M   'P 1'
#
loop_
_entity.id
_entity.type
_entity.pdbx_description
1 polymer ?
#
loop_
_entity_poly.entity_id
_entity_poly.type
_entity_poly.pdbx_seq_one_letter_code
_entity_poly.pdbx_strand_id
1 'polypeptide(L)'
;DCLLSRGLGDVYKRQTLDNENDIFEAFYIRKNPAYVYLKGNAILQINGQIINLNEMHYYFVLPSICIKDLKIKRIDAKQVMTIENLTSFHDVSLKDTFYIFTNGFHNHAIEAFLKCLYDFLGESVHYFHFGDIDAGGFHIYESLIKKTQIPFQMYKMNIEMLKKYKDYTKPLTQNDRKRLLSFKENQNELIDYMLKNNVKLE
;
A
#
# COMPACT_ATOMS: atom_id res chain seq x y z
N ASP A 1 -11.28 -36.56 -30.18
CA ASP A 1 -11.20 -35.48 -31.21
C ASP A 1 -11.62 -34.10 -30.72
N CYS A 2 -12.26 -33.99 -29.55
CA CYS A 2 -12.76 -32.69 -29.04
C CYS A 2 -11.71 -31.87 -28.25
N LEU A 3 -10.60 -32.45 -27.80
CA LEU A 3 -9.59 -31.78 -27.01
C LEU A 3 -8.52 -31.03 -27.84
N LEU A 4 -8.25 -31.49 -29.05
CA LEU A 4 -7.27 -30.85 -29.95
C LEU A 4 -7.83 -29.58 -30.61
N SER A 5 -9.13 -29.50 -30.84
CA SER A 5 -9.78 -28.32 -31.41
C SER A 5 -9.87 -27.15 -30.42
N ARG A 6 -9.95 -27.42 -29.11
CA ARG A 6 -9.92 -26.37 -28.08
C ARG A 6 -8.53 -25.71 -27.93
N GLY A 7 -7.45 -26.50 -27.98
CA GLY A 7 -6.10 -25.95 -27.86
C GLY A 7 -5.68 -25.05 -29.03
N LEU A 8 -6.04 -25.38 -30.24
CA LEU A 8 -5.76 -24.57 -31.43
C LEU A 8 -6.58 -23.27 -31.46
N GLY A 9 -7.84 -23.32 -31.03
CA GLY A 9 -8.70 -22.14 -30.92
C GLY A 9 -8.16 -21.12 -29.90
N ASP A 10 -7.61 -21.59 -28.78
CA ASP A 10 -7.04 -20.72 -27.74
C ASP A 10 -5.71 -20.06 -28.17
N VAL A 11 -4.88 -20.77 -28.94
CA VAL A 11 -3.66 -20.23 -29.54
C VAL A 11 -3.99 -19.17 -30.61
N TYR A 12 -5.01 -19.43 -31.43
CA TYR A 12 -5.43 -18.47 -32.45
C TYR A 12 -6.05 -17.20 -31.86
N LYS A 13 -6.83 -17.32 -30.77
CA LYS A 13 -7.36 -16.17 -30.04
C LYS A 13 -6.25 -15.29 -29.48
N ARG A 14 -5.18 -15.88 -28.94
CA ARG A 14 -4.02 -15.13 -28.43
C ARG A 14 -3.31 -14.32 -29.50
N GLN A 15 -3.29 -14.78 -30.74
CA GLN A 15 -2.60 -14.09 -31.85
C GLN A 15 -3.39 -12.91 -32.43
N THR A 16 -4.69 -12.79 -32.13
CA THR A 16 -5.57 -11.75 -32.65
C THR A 16 -5.98 -10.69 -31.64
N LEU A 17 -5.52 -10.79 -30.38
CA LEU A 17 -5.89 -9.88 -29.32
C LEU A 17 -4.80 -8.82 -29.13
N ASP A 18 -5.13 -7.56 -29.35
CA ASP A 18 -4.21 -6.43 -29.40
C ASP A 18 -3.88 -5.85 -28.03
N ASN A 19 -4.68 -6.16 -27.00
CA ASN A 19 -4.44 -5.65 -25.64
C ASN A 19 -4.77 -6.68 -24.54
N GLU A 20 -4.23 -6.42 -23.35
CA GLU A 20 -4.36 -7.31 -22.19
C GLU A 20 -5.83 -7.52 -21.75
N ASN A 21 -6.67 -6.49 -21.87
CA ASN A 21 -8.07 -6.57 -21.47
C ASN A 21 -8.87 -7.51 -22.39
N ASP A 22 -8.61 -7.46 -23.70
CA ASP A 22 -9.24 -8.34 -24.70
C ASP A 22 -8.86 -9.80 -24.46
N ILE A 23 -7.59 -10.04 -24.04
CA ILE A 23 -7.12 -11.37 -23.63
C ILE A 23 -7.90 -11.86 -22.43
N PHE A 24 -8.01 -11.04 -21.37
CA PHE A 24 -8.76 -11.42 -20.17
C PHE A 24 -10.22 -11.72 -20.46
N GLU A 25 -10.88 -10.88 -21.27
CA GLU A 25 -12.28 -11.05 -21.65
C GLU A 25 -12.50 -12.33 -22.48
N ALA A 26 -11.61 -12.60 -23.44
CA ALA A 26 -11.67 -13.81 -24.28
C ALA A 26 -11.53 -15.10 -23.47
N PHE A 27 -10.82 -15.09 -22.35
CA PHE A 27 -10.64 -16.23 -21.45
C PHE A 27 -11.56 -16.19 -20.23
N TYR A 28 -12.54 -15.27 -20.18
CA TYR A 28 -13.44 -15.04 -19.03
C TYR A 28 -12.70 -14.74 -17.72
N ILE A 29 -11.50 -14.17 -17.79
CA ILE A 29 -10.72 -13.76 -16.65
C ILE A 29 -11.14 -12.35 -16.27
N ARG A 30 -11.62 -12.16 -15.06
CA ARG A 30 -11.92 -10.83 -14.51
C ARG A 30 -10.87 -10.44 -13.49
N LYS A 31 -10.29 -9.25 -13.63
CA LYS A 31 -9.44 -8.69 -12.58
C LYS A 31 -10.30 -8.40 -11.35
N ASN A 32 -9.82 -8.79 -10.19
CA ASN A 32 -10.46 -8.41 -8.94
C ASN A 32 -10.51 -6.87 -8.86
N PRO A 33 -11.63 -6.29 -8.43
CA PRO A 33 -11.71 -4.86 -8.22
C PRO A 33 -10.71 -4.46 -7.13
N ALA A 34 -10.00 -3.36 -7.36
CA ALA A 34 -9.09 -2.78 -6.39
C ALA A 34 -9.82 -1.73 -5.56
N TYR A 35 -9.47 -1.65 -4.27
CA TYR A 35 -10.06 -0.74 -3.31
C TYR A 35 -8.98 0.02 -2.56
N VAL A 36 -9.31 1.25 -2.13
CA VAL A 36 -8.52 2.05 -1.21
C VAL A 36 -9.33 2.24 0.07
N TYR A 37 -8.79 1.84 1.20
CA TYR A 37 -9.40 2.00 2.51
C TYR A 37 -8.88 3.27 3.16
N LEU A 38 -9.80 4.12 3.59
CA LEU A 38 -9.54 5.46 4.11
C LEU A 38 -10.15 5.62 5.49
N LYS A 39 -9.43 6.22 6.43
CA LYS A 39 -9.93 6.56 7.77
C LYS A 39 -9.41 7.95 8.17
N GLY A 40 -10.29 8.76 8.73
CA GLY A 40 -9.96 10.13 9.17
C GLY A 40 -10.92 11.17 8.60
N ASN A 41 -10.70 12.43 8.99
CA ASN A 41 -11.59 13.52 8.66
C ASN A 41 -11.32 14.07 7.26
N ALA A 42 -12.26 13.86 6.34
CA ALA A 42 -12.15 14.32 4.97
C ALA A 42 -13.53 14.57 4.34
N ILE A 43 -13.58 15.44 3.34
CA ILE A 43 -14.71 15.64 2.44
C ILE A 43 -14.22 15.35 1.03
N LEU A 44 -14.80 14.34 0.41
CA LEU A 44 -14.52 13.91 -0.96
C LEU A 44 -15.70 14.24 -1.87
N GLN A 45 -15.44 14.38 -3.15
CA GLN A 45 -16.48 14.46 -4.19
C GLN A 45 -16.20 13.43 -5.27
N ILE A 46 -17.20 12.61 -5.61
CA ILE A 46 -17.11 11.58 -6.65
C ILE A 46 -18.35 11.71 -7.53
N ASN A 47 -18.16 11.89 -8.84
CA ASN A 47 -19.27 12.09 -9.79
C ASN A 47 -20.29 13.19 -9.35
N GLY A 48 -19.78 14.26 -8.75
CA GLY A 48 -20.61 15.37 -8.24
C GLY A 48 -21.20 15.13 -6.85
N GLN A 49 -21.21 13.91 -6.33
CA GLN A 49 -21.73 13.56 -5.01
C GLN A 49 -20.68 13.86 -3.93
N ILE A 50 -21.11 14.51 -2.85
CA ILE A 50 -20.27 14.79 -1.68
C ILE A 50 -20.32 13.60 -0.72
N ILE A 51 -19.14 13.16 -0.30
CA ILE A 51 -18.96 12.09 0.69
C ILE A 51 -18.21 12.71 1.88
N ASN A 52 -18.89 12.76 3.03
CA ASN A 52 -18.35 13.27 4.28
C ASN A 52 -17.84 12.11 5.14
N LEU A 53 -16.51 11.92 5.19
CA LEU A 53 -15.91 10.85 5.97
C LEU A 53 -16.01 11.11 7.49
N ASN A 54 -16.25 12.36 7.92
CA ASN A 54 -16.41 12.69 9.34
C ASN A 54 -17.65 12.04 9.97
N GLU A 55 -18.62 11.64 9.14
CA GLU A 55 -19.84 10.95 9.56
C GLU A 55 -19.68 9.43 9.56
N MET A 56 -18.54 8.91 9.10
CA MET A 56 -18.23 7.48 9.08
C MET A 56 -17.65 7.05 10.43
N HIS A 57 -18.26 6.03 11.06
CA HIS A 57 -17.81 5.57 12.36
C HIS A 57 -16.47 4.80 12.35
N TYR A 58 -16.08 4.22 11.19
CA TYR A 58 -14.89 3.37 11.09
C TYR A 58 -13.97 3.80 9.96
N TYR A 59 -14.23 3.34 8.74
CA TYR A 59 -13.44 3.63 7.56
C TYR A 59 -14.33 3.64 6.31
N PHE A 60 -13.84 4.28 5.28
CA PHE A 60 -14.48 4.33 3.98
C PHE A 60 -13.70 3.50 2.96
N VAL A 61 -14.39 2.77 2.09
CA VAL A 61 -13.79 1.98 1.03
C VAL A 61 -14.10 2.61 -0.31
N LEU A 62 -13.06 3.09 -0.98
CA LEU A 62 -13.13 3.73 -2.29
C LEU A 62 -12.81 2.72 -3.38
N PRO A 63 -13.73 2.38 -4.30
CA PRO A 63 -13.43 1.57 -5.48
C PRO A 63 -12.44 2.29 -6.40
N SER A 64 -11.46 1.56 -6.95
CA SER A 64 -10.41 2.14 -7.80
C SER A 64 -10.95 2.90 -9.01
N ILE A 65 -12.07 2.43 -9.58
CA ILE A 65 -12.73 3.07 -10.72
C ILE A 65 -13.20 4.50 -10.41
N CYS A 66 -13.45 4.82 -9.13
CA CYS A 66 -13.89 6.14 -8.71
C CYS A 66 -12.74 7.17 -8.63
N ILE A 67 -11.48 6.72 -8.64
CA ILE A 67 -10.32 7.62 -8.45
C ILE A 67 -10.20 8.64 -9.57
N LYS A 68 -10.53 8.25 -10.80
CA LYS A 68 -10.50 9.16 -11.98
C LYS A 68 -11.44 10.37 -11.84
N ASP A 69 -12.55 10.20 -11.11
CA ASP A 69 -13.59 11.23 -10.92
C ASP A 69 -13.55 11.83 -9.50
N LEU A 70 -12.51 11.43 -8.71
CA LEU A 70 -12.32 11.88 -7.35
C LEU A 70 -11.82 13.34 -7.31
N LYS A 71 -12.47 14.14 -6.47
CA LYS A 71 -11.96 15.45 -6.06
C LYS A 71 -11.90 15.50 -4.55
N ILE A 72 -10.74 15.78 -4.01
CA ILE A 72 -10.56 16.01 -2.58
C ILE A 72 -10.98 17.46 -2.31
N LYS A 73 -11.96 17.66 -1.43
CA LYS A 73 -12.45 18.99 -1.06
C LYS A 73 -11.84 19.52 0.22
N ARG A 74 -11.60 18.61 1.17
CA ARG A 74 -11.05 18.95 2.48
C ARG A 74 -10.44 17.71 3.12
N ILE A 75 -9.32 17.88 3.80
CA ILE A 75 -8.74 16.88 4.71
C ILE A 75 -8.27 17.63 5.95
N ASP A 76 -8.81 17.25 7.11
CA ASP A 76 -8.47 17.87 8.39
C ASP A 76 -7.42 16.97 9.07
N ALA A 77 -6.17 17.09 8.62
CA ALA A 77 -5.06 16.32 9.16
C ALA A 77 -3.76 17.14 9.12
N LYS A 78 -2.88 16.90 10.10
CA LYS A 78 -1.49 17.38 10.14
C LYS A 78 -0.53 16.32 9.63
N GLN A 79 -0.99 15.08 9.54
CA GLN A 79 -0.20 13.96 9.06
C GLN A 79 -1.05 12.94 8.30
N VAL A 80 -0.43 12.34 7.32
CA VAL A 80 -0.96 11.22 6.54
C VAL A 80 -0.18 9.98 6.91
N MET A 81 -0.88 8.87 7.19
CA MET A 81 -0.23 7.62 7.55
C MET A 81 -0.72 6.48 6.66
N THR A 82 0.19 5.86 5.94
CA THR A 82 -0.06 4.58 5.28
C THR A 82 0.21 3.45 6.26
N ILE A 83 -0.67 2.44 6.31
CA ILE A 83 -0.55 1.31 7.22
C ILE A 83 -0.65 0.01 6.42
N GLU A 84 0.29 -0.91 6.66
CA GLU A 84 0.39 -2.18 5.94
C GLU A 84 -0.55 -3.25 6.51
N ASN A 85 -0.66 -3.34 7.82
CA ASN A 85 -1.44 -4.35 8.51
C ASN A 85 -2.87 -3.89 8.78
N LEU A 86 -3.88 -4.71 8.43
CA LEU A 86 -5.30 -4.35 8.55
C LEU A 86 -5.73 -4.16 10.01
N THR A 87 -5.24 -5.01 10.92
CA THR A 87 -5.55 -4.89 12.36
C THR A 87 -5.01 -3.56 12.90
N SER A 88 -3.77 -3.24 12.58
CA SER A 88 -3.16 -1.96 12.95
C SER A 88 -3.91 -0.76 12.35
N PHE A 89 -4.42 -0.87 11.10
CA PHE A 89 -5.23 0.17 10.49
C PHE A 89 -6.55 0.41 11.23
N HIS A 90 -7.18 -0.65 11.77
CA HIS A 90 -8.37 -0.52 12.58
C HIS A 90 -8.08 0.12 13.95
N ASP A 91 -7.04 -0.33 14.62
CA ASP A 91 -6.78 -0.01 16.03
C ASP A 91 -6.07 1.35 16.22
N VAL A 92 -5.17 1.72 15.31
CA VAL A 92 -4.42 2.98 15.43
C VAL A 92 -5.33 4.18 15.24
N SER A 93 -5.36 5.07 16.23
CA SER A 93 -6.07 6.33 16.19
C SER A 93 -5.22 7.43 16.82
N LEU A 94 -4.53 8.20 16.00
CA LEU A 94 -3.76 9.38 16.39
C LEU A 94 -4.54 10.64 16.04
N LYS A 95 -4.35 11.66 16.84
CA LYS A 95 -4.98 12.97 16.60
C LYS A 95 -4.49 13.56 15.26
N ASP A 96 -5.36 14.26 14.57
CA ASP A 96 -5.05 15.00 13.33
C ASP A 96 -4.37 14.13 12.26
N THR A 97 -4.81 12.86 12.10
CA THR A 97 -4.22 11.89 11.17
C THR A 97 -5.23 11.36 10.17
N PHE A 98 -4.84 11.35 8.91
CA PHE A 98 -5.56 10.69 7.83
C PHE A 98 -4.84 9.38 7.44
N TYR A 99 -5.57 8.28 7.39
CA TYR A 99 -4.99 6.94 7.22
C TYR A 99 -5.38 6.30 5.90
N ILE A 100 -4.44 5.58 5.32
CA ILE A 100 -4.62 4.76 4.12
C ILE A 100 -4.09 3.36 4.40
N PHE A 101 -4.92 2.33 4.22
CA PHE A 101 -4.47 0.95 4.29
C PHE A 101 -3.86 0.53 2.96
N THR A 102 -2.63 -0.01 2.97
CA THR A 102 -1.85 -0.29 1.76
C THR A 102 -1.92 -1.73 1.28
N ASN A 103 -2.35 -2.67 2.13
CA ASN A 103 -2.48 -4.10 1.78
C ASN A 103 -1.29 -4.63 0.97
N GLY A 104 -0.06 -4.40 1.45
CA GLY A 104 1.16 -4.85 0.78
C GLY A 104 1.62 -4.02 -0.42
N PHE A 105 1.02 -2.88 -0.69
CA PHE A 105 1.41 -1.84 -1.69
C PHE A 105 1.72 -2.32 -3.13
N HIS A 106 1.03 -3.31 -3.67
CA HIS A 106 1.13 -3.63 -5.10
C HIS A 106 -0.07 -3.14 -5.93
N ASN A 107 -0.88 -2.23 -5.36
CA ASN A 107 -2.13 -1.78 -5.92
C ASN A 107 -1.98 -0.39 -6.57
N HIS A 108 -2.11 -0.33 -7.91
CA HIS A 108 -2.11 0.93 -8.67
C HIS A 108 -3.17 1.94 -8.20
N ALA A 109 -4.27 1.48 -7.60
CA ALA A 109 -5.29 2.37 -7.07
C ALA A 109 -4.77 3.17 -5.86
N ILE A 110 -4.02 2.53 -4.98
CA ILE A 110 -3.40 3.20 -3.82
C ILE A 110 -2.37 4.22 -4.30
N GLU A 111 -1.54 3.85 -5.30
CA GLU A 111 -0.58 4.78 -5.90
C GLU A 111 -1.27 6.01 -6.50
N ALA A 112 -2.32 5.79 -7.31
CA ALA A 112 -3.09 6.89 -7.91
C ALA A 112 -3.76 7.78 -6.86
N PHE A 113 -4.36 7.17 -5.82
CA PHE A 113 -4.96 7.92 -4.72
C PHE A 113 -3.93 8.74 -3.95
N LEU A 114 -2.78 8.16 -3.61
CA LEU A 114 -1.70 8.86 -2.90
C LEU A 114 -1.15 10.05 -3.69
N LYS A 115 -1.02 9.92 -5.02
CA LYS A 115 -0.63 11.05 -5.88
C LYS A 115 -1.68 12.15 -5.86
N CYS A 116 -2.97 11.83 -6.02
CA CYS A 116 -4.06 12.82 -5.88
C CYS A 116 -4.05 13.49 -4.50
N LEU A 117 -3.75 12.73 -3.44
CA LEU A 117 -3.67 13.23 -2.08
C LEU A 117 -2.48 14.19 -1.91
N TYR A 118 -1.33 13.84 -2.45
CA TYR A 118 -0.13 14.69 -2.40
C TYR A 118 -0.27 15.95 -3.25
N ASP A 119 -0.90 15.85 -4.41
CA ASP A 119 -1.23 17.02 -5.26
C ASP A 119 -2.15 18.01 -4.51
N PHE A 120 -3.02 17.51 -3.62
CA PHE A 120 -3.93 18.34 -2.84
C PHE A 120 -3.28 18.93 -1.57
N LEU A 121 -2.51 18.14 -0.81
CA LEU A 121 -1.94 18.54 0.48
C LEU A 121 -0.51 19.08 0.37
N GLY A 122 0.26 18.62 -0.61
CA GLY A 122 1.66 18.98 -0.78
C GLY A 122 2.50 18.70 0.47
N GLU A 123 3.37 19.64 0.81
CA GLU A 123 4.25 19.59 1.98
C GLU A 123 3.62 20.20 3.26
N SER A 124 2.32 20.52 3.21
CA SER A 124 1.62 21.11 4.37
C SER A 124 1.39 20.14 5.52
N VAL A 125 1.60 18.84 5.26
CA VAL A 125 1.43 17.74 6.22
C VAL A 125 2.65 16.82 6.21
N HIS A 126 2.82 16.05 7.30
CA HIS A 126 3.84 15.01 7.37
C HIS A 126 3.31 13.67 6.84
N TYR A 127 4.15 12.91 6.14
CA TYR A 127 3.81 11.61 5.58
C TYR A 127 4.54 10.50 6.31
N PHE A 128 3.80 9.52 6.82
CA PHE A 128 4.35 8.39 7.56
C PHE A 128 3.91 7.06 6.96
N HIS A 129 4.76 6.07 7.07
CA HIS A 129 4.46 4.67 6.78
C HIS A 129 4.64 3.83 8.03
N PHE A 130 3.61 3.03 8.37
CA PHE A 130 3.62 2.08 9.46
C PHE A 130 3.45 0.66 8.88
N GLY A 131 4.54 -0.07 8.87
CA GLY A 131 4.64 -1.45 8.37
C GLY A 131 5.39 -2.37 9.31
N ASP A 132 5.60 -3.59 8.88
CA ASP A 132 6.38 -4.59 9.60
C ASP A 132 7.88 -4.22 9.62
N ILE A 133 8.58 -4.60 10.70
CA ILE A 133 10.03 -4.41 10.79
C ILE A 133 10.70 -5.69 10.26
N ASP A 134 10.57 -5.90 8.97
CA ASP A 134 11.16 -7.02 8.25
C ASP A 134 11.60 -6.63 6.83
N ALA A 135 12.16 -7.57 6.07
CA ALA A 135 12.59 -7.32 4.69
C ALA A 135 11.43 -6.98 3.74
N GLY A 136 10.20 -7.43 4.04
CA GLY A 136 9.00 -7.12 3.30
C GLY A 136 8.57 -5.67 3.50
N GLY A 137 8.43 -5.25 4.75
CA GLY A 137 8.04 -3.89 5.13
C GLY A 137 9.02 -2.83 4.60
N PHE A 138 10.35 -3.11 4.64
CA PHE A 138 11.33 -2.22 4.00
C PHE A 138 11.13 -2.12 2.49
N HIS A 139 10.87 -3.23 1.82
CA HIS A 139 10.62 -3.24 0.38
C HIS A 139 9.36 -2.44 0.02
N ILE A 140 8.30 -2.58 0.82
CA ILE A 140 7.06 -1.82 0.66
C ILE A 140 7.33 -0.33 0.84
N TYR A 141 8.04 0.05 1.90
CA TYR A 141 8.40 1.43 2.19
C TYR A 141 9.20 2.09 1.04
N GLU A 142 10.26 1.43 0.56
CA GLU A 142 11.04 1.95 -0.57
C GLU A 142 10.24 2.03 -1.87
N SER A 143 9.44 0.99 -2.15
CA SER A 143 8.54 0.99 -3.32
C SER A 143 7.52 2.12 -3.26
N LEU A 144 6.99 2.40 -2.06
CA LEU A 144 6.06 3.49 -1.81
C LEU A 144 6.68 4.85 -2.18
N ILE A 145 7.85 5.16 -1.65
CA ILE A 145 8.58 6.40 -1.96
C ILE A 145 8.91 6.47 -3.45
N LYS A 146 9.50 5.40 -4.00
CA LYS A 146 9.93 5.37 -5.41
C LYS A 146 8.79 5.60 -6.40
N LYS A 147 7.61 5.02 -6.15
CA LYS A 147 6.46 5.10 -7.06
C LYS A 147 5.66 6.38 -6.92
N THR A 148 5.54 6.90 -5.68
CA THR A 148 4.72 8.07 -5.42
C THR A 148 5.52 9.38 -5.41
N GLN A 149 6.83 9.31 -5.15
CA GLN A 149 7.73 10.46 -4.90
C GLN A 149 7.32 11.29 -3.68
N ILE A 150 6.49 10.73 -2.78
CA ILE A 150 6.09 11.37 -1.53
C ILE A 150 7.16 11.11 -0.47
N PRO A 151 7.57 12.11 0.32
CA PRO A 151 8.65 11.98 1.30
C PRO A 151 8.16 11.27 2.58
N PHE A 152 7.79 10.00 2.46
CA PHE A 152 7.37 9.20 3.60
C PHE A 152 8.51 8.99 4.60
N GLN A 153 8.17 9.00 5.89
CA GLN A 153 9.04 8.63 6.99
C GLN A 153 8.51 7.36 7.67
N MET A 154 9.40 6.52 8.18
CA MET A 154 9.02 5.33 8.92
C MET A 154 8.41 5.71 10.28
N TYR A 155 7.20 5.22 10.57
CA TYR A 155 6.56 5.40 11.87
C TYR A 155 6.75 4.16 12.72
N LYS A 156 7.45 4.29 13.85
CA LYS A 156 7.76 3.19 14.79
C LYS A 156 8.49 1.97 14.16
N MET A 157 8.97 2.07 12.95
CA MET A 157 9.85 1.05 12.37
C MET A 157 11.30 1.39 12.75
N ASN A 158 11.71 1.05 13.99
CA ASN A 158 13.00 1.41 14.54
C ASN A 158 13.53 0.36 15.56
N ILE A 159 14.79 0.54 15.98
CA ILE A 159 15.47 -0.36 16.94
C ILE A 159 14.77 -0.38 18.30
N GLU A 160 14.19 0.74 18.72
CA GLU A 160 13.49 0.83 20.00
C GLU A 160 12.30 -0.14 20.05
N MET A 161 11.55 -0.23 18.96
CA MET A 161 10.41 -1.16 18.86
C MET A 161 10.85 -2.63 18.87
N LEU A 162 11.96 -2.97 18.19
CA LEU A 162 12.53 -4.32 18.27
C LEU A 162 12.97 -4.68 19.70
N LYS A 163 13.54 -3.74 20.43
CA LYS A 163 13.92 -3.95 21.83
C LYS A 163 12.72 -4.06 22.75
N LYS A 164 11.72 -3.18 22.57
CA LYS A 164 10.50 -3.14 23.39
C LYS A 164 9.69 -4.43 23.25
N TYR A 165 9.59 -4.96 22.03
CA TYR A 165 8.82 -6.16 21.72
C TYR A 165 9.72 -7.38 21.47
N LYS A 166 10.87 -7.46 22.16
CA LYS A 166 11.86 -8.53 22.01
C LYS A 166 11.25 -9.93 22.08
N ASP A 167 10.31 -10.16 22.98
CA ASP A 167 9.69 -11.46 23.21
C ASP A 167 8.77 -11.90 22.05
N TYR A 168 8.40 -10.98 21.17
CA TYR A 168 7.59 -11.21 19.97
C TYR A 168 8.40 -11.22 18.69
N THR A 169 9.72 -10.99 18.77
CA THR A 169 10.57 -11.00 17.58
C THR A 169 10.78 -12.43 17.06
N LYS A 170 10.93 -12.55 15.76
CA LYS A 170 11.24 -13.80 15.07
C LYS A 170 12.65 -13.75 14.49
N PRO A 171 13.32 -14.90 14.30
CA PRO A 171 14.61 -14.94 13.61
C PRO A 171 14.45 -14.62 12.13
N LEU A 172 15.44 -13.98 11.54
CA LEU A 172 15.51 -13.74 10.10
C LEU A 172 15.66 -15.05 9.33
N THR A 173 14.87 -15.23 8.28
CA THR A 173 15.07 -16.30 7.30
C THR A 173 16.29 -16.00 6.41
N GLN A 174 16.76 -17.01 5.68
CA GLN A 174 17.84 -16.80 4.68
C GLN A 174 17.41 -15.77 3.61
N ASN A 175 16.15 -15.79 3.21
CA ASN A 175 15.59 -14.83 2.25
C ASN A 175 15.54 -13.41 2.82
N ASP A 176 15.11 -13.24 4.09
CA ASP A 176 15.13 -11.94 4.77
C ASP A 176 16.55 -11.37 4.79
N ARG A 177 17.54 -12.17 5.18
CA ARG A 177 18.95 -11.76 5.21
C ARG A 177 19.44 -11.29 3.83
N LYS A 178 19.15 -12.08 2.78
CA LYS A 178 19.56 -11.74 1.42
C LYS A 178 18.93 -10.42 0.96
N ARG A 179 17.64 -10.21 1.25
CA ARG A 179 16.93 -8.98 0.90
C ARG A 179 17.42 -7.77 1.72
N LEU A 180 17.60 -7.92 3.04
CA LEU A 180 18.12 -6.84 3.89
C LEU A 180 19.54 -6.42 3.48
N LEU A 181 20.38 -7.33 3.03
CA LEU A 181 21.72 -6.99 2.52
C LEU A 181 21.66 -6.12 1.26
N SER A 182 20.62 -6.25 0.40
CA SER A 182 20.47 -5.38 -0.76
C SER A 182 20.06 -3.94 -0.41
N PHE A 183 19.54 -3.71 0.81
CA PHE A 183 19.22 -2.37 1.32
C PHE A 183 20.37 -1.73 2.12
N LYS A 184 21.44 -2.47 2.38
CA LYS A 184 22.54 -2.04 3.25
C LYS A 184 23.35 -0.86 2.71
N GLU A 185 23.31 -0.63 1.39
CA GLU A 185 23.98 0.50 0.75
C GLU A 185 23.49 1.87 1.27
N ASN A 186 22.30 1.92 1.89
CA ASN A 186 21.67 3.13 2.44
C ASN A 186 22.09 3.46 3.89
N GLN A 187 23.11 2.81 4.47
CA GLN A 187 23.58 3.02 5.85
C GLN A 187 22.47 3.05 6.91
N ASN A 188 21.55 2.09 6.85
CA ASN A 188 20.42 2.02 7.76
C ASN A 188 20.79 1.25 9.04
N GLU A 189 20.96 1.97 10.17
CA GLU A 189 21.29 1.39 11.47
C GLU A 189 20.32 0.29 11.92
N LEU A 190 19.04 0.42 11.56
CA LEU A 190 18.02 -0.58 11.87
C LEU A 190 18.29 -1.90 11.15
N ILE A 191 18.66 -1.87 9.87
CA ILE A 191 19.01 -3.06 9.09
C ILE A 191 20.25 -3.73 9.67
N ASP A 192 21.28 -2.96 10.02
CA ASP A 192 22.49 -3.50 10.66
C ASP A 192 22.16 -4.16 12.01
N TYR A 193 21.29 -3.53 12.80
CA TYR A 193 20.84 -4.12 14.08
C TYR A 193 20.09 -5.44 13.85
N MET A 194 19.17 -5.51 12.90
CA MET A 194 18.40 -6.71 12.56
C MET A 194 19.32 -7.85 12.10
N LEU A 195 20.28 -7.58 11.20
CA LEU A 195 21.22 -8.56 10.70
C LEU A 195 22.15 -9.09 11.80
N LYS A 196 22.66 -8.20 12.67
CA LYS A 196 23.57 -8.53 13.78
C LYS A 196 22.87 -9.37 14.85
N ASN A 197 21.64 -9.02 15.21
CA ASN A 197 20.91 -9.67 16.30
C ASN A 197 19.98 -10.81 15.81
N ASN A 198 19.89 -11.03 14.51
CA ASN A 198 19.04 -12.03 13.87
C ASN A 198 17.55 -11.89 14.24
N VAL A 199 17.00 -10.69 14.15
CA VAL A 199 15.63 -10.38 14.60
C VAL A 199 14.84 -9.61 13.57
N LYS A 200 13.52 -9.88 13.52
CA LYS A 200 12.49 -9.11 12.84
C LYS A 200 11.22 -9.05 13.69
N LEU A 201 10.30 -8.13 13.39
CA LEU A 201 9.01 -7.97 14.08
C LEU A 201 7.93 -7.78 13.01
N GLU A 202 6.94 -8.67 13.03
CA GLU A 202 5.78 -8.68 12.12
C GLU A 202 4.51 -8.30 12.88
#